data_521c559245bab22333b58ba97352b14c
#
_entry.id   521c559245bab22333b58ba97352b14c
#
_cell.length_a   1.000
_cell.length_b   1.000
_cell.length_c   1.000
_cell.angle_alpha   90.00
_cell.angle_beta   90.00
_cell.angle_gamma   90.00
#
_symmetry.space_group_name_H-M   'P 1'
#
loop_
_entity.id
_entity.type
_entity.pdbx_description
1 polymer ?
#
loop_
_entity_poly.entity_id
_entity_poly.type
_entity_poly.pdbx_seq_one_letter_code
_entity_poly.pdbx_strand_id
1 'polypeptide(L)'
;FLTTMIYQVMKDYDFPYKVYIDTPLGIDIFNEYRKILSGDELKLFDEVLNWDNLIFVRDAESSKALVHSNEPCVILSTSGMCNNGRIRHHLKKAVPNPNATVLFVGFSTPGSLAALLKDKNVKSISIDNKQYTCRCASFSLKSLSGHAPFCQLLDYYSSINTNRIVLHHGSEKAKLTLKEKLTSELEKKCKSTRVIIANSSLKISL
;
A
#
# COMPACT_ATOMS: atom_id res chain seq x y z
N PHE A 1 -1.78 -10.90 1.03
CA PHE A 1 -2.96 -10.58 0.19
C PHE A 1 -2.56 -10.22 -1.25
N LEU A 2 -1.76 -9.14 -1.50
CA LEU A 2 -1.34 -8.76 -2.85
C LEU A 2 -0.58 -9.89 -3.57
N THR A 3 0.35 -10.53 -2.88
CA THR A 3 1.14 -11.65 -3.43
C THR A 3 0.26 -12.84 -3.78
N THR A 4 -0.73 -13.15 -2.94
CA THR A 4 -1.71 -14.22 -3.20
C THR A 4 -2.55 -13.92 -4.45
N MET A 5 -2.98 -12.66 -4.62
CA MET A 5 -3.70 -12.25 -5.83
C MET A 5 -2.84 -12.36 -7.08
N ILE A 6 -1.57 -11.92 -7.01
CA ILE A 6 -0.63 -12.04 -8.14
C ILE A 6 -0.42 -13.52 -8.49
N TYR A 7 -0.20 -14.38 -7.49
CA TYR A 7 -0.09 -15.82 -7.67
C TYR A 7 -1.30 -16.39 -8.43
N GLN A 8 -2.52 -16.07 -7.98
CA GLN A 8 -3.74 -16.56 -8.60
C GLN A 8 -3.87 -16.10 -10.06
N VAL A 9 -3.65 -14.82 -10.32
CA VAL A 9 -3.69 -14.27 -11.70
C VAL A 9 -2.64 -14.92 -12.57
N MET A 10 -1.41 -15.09 -12.09
CA MET A 10 -0.35 -15.69 -12.90
C MET A 10 -0.57 -17.17 -13.15
N LYS A 11 -1.19 -17.90 -12.20
CA LYS A 11 -1.61 -19.29 -12.39
C LYS A 11 -2.74 -19.40 -13.40
N ASP A 12 -3.74 -18.52 -13.33
CA ASP A 12 -4.91 -18.55 -14.23
C ASP A 12 -4.54 -18.24 -15.70
N TYR A 13 -3.49 -17.43 -15.90
CA TYR A 13 -3.02 -17.03 -17.24
C TYR A 13 -1.74 -17.73 -17.70
N ASP A 14 -1.26 -18.74 -16.97
CA ASP A 14 -0.01 -19.47 -17.25
C ASP A 14 1.18 -18.52 -17.50
N PHE A 15 1.35 -17.55 -16.60
CA PHE A 15 2.32 -16.47 -16.75
C PHE A 15 3.72 -16.96 -16.33
N PRO A 16 4.70 -17.04 -17.25
CA PRO A 16 5.95 -17.78 -17.01
C PRO A 16 7.02 -16.98 -16.25
N TYR A 17 6.76 -15.72 -15.89
CA TYR A 17 7.80 -14.83 -15.36
C TYR A 17 7.98 -14.96 -13.85
N LYS A 18 9.18 -14.64 -13.37
CA LYS A 18 9.51 -14.61 -11.95
C LYS A 18 8.86 -13.41 -11.26
N VAL A 19 8.48 -13.60 -10.02
CA VAL A 19 7.92 -12.58 -9.10
C VAL A 19 8.90 -12.38 -7.96
N TYR A 20 9.48 -11.21 -7.86
CA TYR A 20 10.45 -10.88 -6.82
C TYR A 20 9.79 -10.06 -5.71
N ILE A 21 9.97 -10.51 -4.47
CA ILE A 21 9.64 -9.74 -3.27
C ILE A 21 10.90 -9.02 -2.81
N ASP A 22 11.07 -7.79 -3.28
CA ASP A 22 12.26 -6.98 -2.96
C ASP A 22 11.93 -5.93 -1.89
N THR A 23 11.64 -6.42 -0.69
CA THR A 23 11.36 -5.64 0.51
C THR A 23 11.67 -6.45 1.76
N PRO A 24 12.75 -6.15 2.51
CA PRO A 24 13.12 -6.91 3.71
C PRO A 24 11.98 -6.97 4.73
N LEU A 25 11.38 -5.82 5.04
CA LEU A 25 10.24 -5.76 5.98
C LEU A 25 9.04 -6.60 5.48
N GLY A 26 8.79 -6.64 4.17
CA GLY A 26 7.74 -7.47 3.61
C GLY A 26 7.96 -8.95 3.85
N ILE A 27 9.21 -9.40 3.77
CA ILE A 27 9.58 -10.80 4.03
C ILE A 27 9.34 -11.17 5.50
N ASP A 28 9.70 -10.29 6.42
CA ASP A 28 9.47 -10.52 7.85
C ASP A 28 7.96 -10.58 8.16
N ILE A 29 7.17 -9.72 7.53
CA ILE A 29 5.70 -9.74 7.63
C ILE A 29 5.12 -11.05 7.11
N PHE A 30 5.64 -11.66 6.05
CA PHE A 30 5.19 -12.98 5.58
C PHE A 30 5.33 -14.05 6.68
N ASN A 31 6.44 -14.07 7.40
CA ASN A 31 6.66 -15.03 8.48
C ASN A 31 5.67 -14.83 9.65
N GLU A 32 5.35 -13.58 9.99
CA GLU A 32 4.37 -13.28 11.04
C GLU A 32 2.94 -13.61 10.59
N TYR A 33 2.57 -13.29 9.35
CA TYR A 33 1.26 -13.64 8.80
C TYR A 33 0.98 -15.14 8.85
N ARG A 34 1.97 -15.97 8.51
CA ARG A 34 1.84 -17.42 8.53
C ARG A 34 1.43 -17.96 9.92
N LYS A 35 1.83 -17.30 11.00
CA LYS A 35 1.52 -17.71 12.38
C LYS A 35 0.06 -17.49 12.78
N ILE A 36 -0.63 -16.57 12.12
CA ILE A 36 -2.02 -16.17 12.46
C ILE A 36 -3.06 -16.74 11.49
N LEU A 37 -2.63 -17.24 10.33
CA LEU A 37 -3.52 -17.85 9.35
C LEU A 37 -3.88 -19.27 9.75
N SER A 38 -5.06 -19.73 9.33
CA SER A 38 -5.56 -21.09 9.61
C SER A 38 -6.44 -21.60 8.45
N GLY A 39 -6.72 -22.89 8.44
CA GLY A 39 -7.62 -23.51 7.47
C GLY A 39 -7.18 -23.31 6.02
N ASP A 40 -8.11 -22.94 5.15
CA ASP A 40 -7.86 -22.78 3.72
C ASP A 40 -7.00 -21.55 3.39
N GLU A 41 -7.05 -20.51 4.22
CA GLU A 41 -6.17 -19.34 4.05
C GLU A 41 -4.70 -19.72 4.26
N LEU A 42 -4.39 -20.54 5.26
CA LEU A 42 -3.03 -21.04 5.49
C LEU A 42 -2.57 -21.94 4.35
N LYS A 43 -3.41 -22.82 3.85
CA LYS A 43 -3.07 -23.69 2.71
C LYS A 43 -2.72 -22.87 1.47
N LEU A 44 -3.58 -21.91 1.10
CA LEU A 44 -3.31 -21.03 -0.03
C LEU A 44 -2.04 -20.20 0.17
N PHE A 45 -1.80 -19.74 1.39
CA PHE A 45 -0.58 -18.99 1.71
C PHE A 45 0.67 -19.87 1.55
N ASP A 46 0.64 -21.11 2.02
CA ASP A 46 1.74 -22.07 1.86
C ASP A 46 1.95 -22.47 0.39
N GLU A 47 0.89 -22.60 -0.43
CA GLU A 47 1.04 -22.76 -1.88
C GLU A 47 1.79 -21.58 -2.51
N VAL A 48 1.44 -20.35 -2.14
CA VAL A 48 2.11 -19.14 -2.62
C VAL A 48 3.58 -19.12 -2.23
N LEU A 49 3.90 -19.49 -0.97
CA LEU A 49 5.29 -19.50 -0.50
C LEU A 49 6.15 -20.57 -1.19
N ASN A 50 5.56 -21.68 -1.60
CA ASN A 50 6.21 -22.79 -2.30
C ASN A 50 6.16 -22.66 -3.84
N TRP A 51 5.65 -21.54 -4.35
CA TRP A 51 5.58 -21.32 -5.78
C TRP A 51 6.96 -21.03 -6.38
N ASP A 52 7.38 -21.84 -7.33
CA ASP A 52 8.72 -21.80 -7.95
C ASP A 52 9.07 -20.45 -8.61
N ASN A 53 8.05 -19.67 -8.98
CA ASN A 53 8.25 -18.35 -9.56
C ASN A 53 8.36 -17.23 -8.52
N LEU A 54 8.11 -17.50 -7.24
CA LEU A 54 8.23 -16.50 -6.18
C LEU A 54 9.65 -16.50 -5.58
N ILE A 55 10.32 -15.37 -5.64
CA ILE A 55 11.69 -15.20 -5.16
C ILE A 55 11.77 -14.08 -4.14
N PHE A 56 12.31 -14.39 -2.96
CA PHE A 56 12.55 -13.42 -1.90
C PHE A 56 13.95 -12.83 -2.00
N VAL A 57 14.04 -11.51 -2.19
CA VAL A 57 15.31 -10.77 -2.28
C VAL A 57 15.64 -10.20 -0.90
N ARG A 58 16.53 -10.87 -0.16
CA ARG A 58 16.83 -10.50 1.24
C ARG A 58 17.93 -9.45 1.35
N ASP A 59 19.00 -9.62 0.64
CA ASP A 59 20.20 -8.78 0.73
C ASP A 59 20.22 -7.65 -0.31
N ALA A 60 21.13 -6.70 -0.10
CA ALA A 60 21.26 -5.54 -0.97
C ALA A 60 21.98 -5.84 -2.29
N GLU A 61 22.81 -6.87 -2.32
CA GLU A 61 23.56 -7.27 -3.53
C GLU A 61 22.61 -7.92 -4.53
N SER A 62 21.79 -8.88 -4.09
CA SER A 62 20.74 -9.48 -4.91
C SER A 62 19.74 -8.44 -5.43
N SER A 63 19.39 -7.45 -4.61
CA SER A 63 18.51 -6.33 -5.04
C SER A 63 19.17 -5.49 -6.14
N LYS A 64 20.46 -5.19 -6.03
CA LYS A 64 21.21 -4.48 -7.07
C LYS A 64 21.30 -5.30 -8.35
N ALA A 65 21.60 -6.60 -8.24
CA ALA A 65 21.63 -7.50 -9.39
C ALA A 65 20.27 -7.52 -10.12
N LEU A 66 19.16 -7.58 -9.38
CA LEU A 66 17.82 -7.52 -9.94
C LEU A 66 17.56 -6.18 -10.69
N VAL A 67 17.98 -5.04 -10.14
CA VAL A 67 17.88 -3.75 -10.84
C VAL A 67 18.63 -3.78 -12.17
N HIS A 68 19.76 -4.46 -12.27
CA HIS A 68 20.54 -4.55 -13.50
C HIS A 68 20.06 -5.64 -14.48
N SER A 69 19.28 -6.60 -14.04
CA SER A 69 18.71 -7.65 -14.90
C SER A 69 17.77 -7.05 -15.95
N ASN A 70 17.82 -7.57 -17.17
CA ASN A 70 16.91 -7.21 -18.27
C ASN A 70 15.84 -8.28 -18.52
N GLU A 71 15.78 -9.31 -17.71
CA GLU A 71 14.76 -10.35 -17.83
C GLU A 71 13.38 -9.80 -17.45
N PRO A 72 12.34 -10.15 -18.21
CA PRO A 72 10.97 -9.79 -17.84
C PRO A 72 10.61 -10.43 -16.50
N CYS A 73 10.10 -9.61 -15.58
CA CYS A 73 9.72 -10.06 -14.25
C CYS A 73 8.71 -9.11 -13.60
N VAL A 74 8.09 -9.57 -12.53
CA VAL A 74 7.28 -8.74 -11.63
C VAL A 74 8.09 -8.46 -10.37
N ILE A 75 8.12 -7.21 -9.92
CA ILE A 75 8.86 -6.81 -8.71
C ILE A 75 7.88 -6.15 -7.74
N LEU A 76 7.72 -6.75 -6.56
CA LEU A 76 7.00 -6.15 -5.44
C LEU A 76 8.01 -5.48 -4.52
N SER A 77 7.92 -4.16 -4.37
CA SER A 77 8.87 -3.41 -3.55
C SER A 77 8.17 -2.27 -2.79
N THR A 78 8.75 -1.86 -1.68
CA THR A 78 8.30 -0.74 -0.86
C THR A 78 9.27 0.45 -0.94
N SER A 79 8.83 1.66 -0.63
CA SER A 79 7.54 2.09 -0.04
C SER A 79 6.49 2.42 -1.11
N GLY A 80 5.20 2.34 -0.73
CA GLY A 80 4.08 2.67 -1.63
C GLY A 80 4.05 4.12 -2.10
N MET A 81 4.65 5.06 -1.36
CA MET A 81 4.81 6.47 -1.77
C MET A 81 6.01 6.69 -2.71
N CYS A 82 6.85 5.69 -2.90
CA CYS A 82 8.06 5.71 -3.71
C CYS A 82 9.13 6.74 -3.25
N ASN A 83 8.96 7.35 -2.08
CA ASN A 83 9.90 8.35 -1.56
C ASN A 83 11.15 7.72 -0.96
N ASN A 84 11.07 6.47 -0.48
CA ASN A 84 12.14 5.74 0.18
C ASN A 84 12.15 4.26 -0.24
N GLY A 85 13.18 3.53 0.18
CA GLY A 85 13.26 2.10 0.00
C GLY A 85 13.79 1.65 -1.37
N ARG A 86 13.82 0.34 -1.56
CA ARG A 86 14.39 -0.31 -2.76
C ARG A 86 13.65 0.04 -4.03
N ILE A 87 12.35 0.35 -3.95
CA ILE A 87 11.53 0.77 -5.08
C ILE A 87 12.16 1.92 -5.87
N ARG A 88 12.88 2.84 -5.22
CA ARG A 88 13.53 3.97 -5.91
C ARG A 88 14.57 3.51 -6.92
N HIS A 89 15.31 2.44 -6.61
CA HIS A 89 16.30 1.88 -7.53
C HIS A 89 15.63 1.24 -8.75
N HIS A 90 14.56 0.49 -8.53
CA HIS A 90 13.75 -0.08 -9.61
C HIS A 90 13.10 1.00 -10.50
N LEU A 91 12.60 2.07 -9.91
CA LEU A 91 11.98 3.17 -10.66
C LEU A 91 12.98 3.92 -11.55
N LYS A 92 14.24 4.06 -11.17
CA LYS A 92 15.28 4.65 -12.03
C LYS A 92 15.43 3.91 -13.36
N LYS A 93 15.19 2.61 -13.36
CA LYS A 93 15.21 1.76 -14.55
C LYS A 93 13.84 1.70 -15.24
N ALA A 94 12.78 1.54 -14.48
CA ALA A 94 11.44 1.35 -15.01
C ALA A 94 10.87 2.62 -15.65
N VAL A 95 11.03 3.78 -15.02
CA VAL A 95 10.43 5.05 -15.50
C VAL A 95 10.81 5.44 -16.93
N PRO A 96 12.08 5.36 -17.34
CA PRO A 96 12.46 5.69 -18.73
C PRO A 96 12.21 4.53 -19.73
N ASN A 97 11.77 3.36 -19.26
CA ASN A 97 11.55 2.19 -20.12
C ASN A 97 10.08 2.13 -20.62
N PRO A 98 9.81 2.24 -21.93
CA PRO A 98 8.46 2.16 -22.47
C PRO A 98 7.81 0.77 -22.32
N ASN A 99 8.59 -0.28 -22.11
CA ASN A 99 8.10 -1.64 -21.91
C ASN A 99 7.84 -1.97 -20.42
N ALA A 100 8.11 -1.03 -19.52
CA ALA A 100 7.84 -1.20 -18.11
C ALA A 100 6.43 -0.71 -17.73
N THR A 101 5.85 -1.37 -16.73
CA THR A 101 4.59 -0.94 -16.11
C THR A 101 4.80 -0.76 -14.61
N VAL A 102 4.34 0.37 -14.07
CA VAL A 102 4.29 0.62 -12.63
C VAL A 102 2.85 0.52 -12.15
N LEU A 103 2.58 -0.45 -11.27
CA LEU A 103 1.25 -0.67 -10.71
C LEU A 103 1.21 -0.17 -9.25
N PHE A 104 0.38 0.82 -8.99
CA PHE A 104 0.15 1.34 -7.65
C PHE A 104 -1.05 0.64 -7.03
N VAL A 105 -0.85 -0.01 -5.90
CA VAL A 105 -1.87 -0.82 -5.21
C VAL A 105 -2.49 -0.13 -3.99
N GLY A 106 -2.15 1.13 -3.77
CA GLY A 106 -2.63 1.88 -2.61
C GLY A 106 -2.77 3.38 -2.88
N PHE A 107 -3.16 4.10 -1.83
CA PHE A 107 -3.24 5.55 -1.84
C PHE A 107 -1.83 6.16 -2.03
N SER A 108 -1.77 7.29 -2.72
CA SER A 108 -0.54 8.08 -2.83
C SER A 108 -0.80 9.50 -2.36
N THR A 109 -0.05 9.93 -1.35
CA THR A 109 -0.15 11.28 -0.79
C THR A 109 0.25 12.32 -1.86
N PRO A 110 -0.52 13.41 -2.02
CA PRO A 110 -0.13 14.50 -2.90
C PRO A 110 1.31 14.97 -2.61
N GLY A 111 2.08 15.21 -3.66
CA GLY A 111 3.49 15.58 -3.57
C GLY A 111 4.47 14.39 -3.43
N SER A 112 3.99 13.15 -3.23
CA SER A 112 4.86 11.98 -3.28
C SER A 112 5.28 11.63 -4.71
N LEU A 113 6.41 10.92 -4.84
CA LEU A 113 6.89 10.43 -6.14
C LEU A 113 5.84 9.52 -6.82
N ALA A 114 5.13 8.70 -6.03
CA ALA A 114 4.03 7.88 -6.52
C ALA A 114 2.87 8.72 -7.08
N ALA A 115 2.51 9.84 -6.44
CA ALA A 115 1.47 10.73 -6.93
C ALA A 115 1.87 11.39 -8.26
N LEU A 116 3.14 11.80 -8.40
CA LEU A 116 3.67 12.35 -9.65
C LEU A 116 3.64 11.32 -10.80
N LEU A 117 4.02 10.06 -10.52
CA LEU A 117 3.99 8.99 -11.52
C LEU A 117 2.58 8.56 -11.93
N LYS A 118 1.56 8.82 -11.10
CA LYS A 118 0.14 8.58 -11.43
C LYS A 118 -0.43 9.67 -12.32
N ASP A 119 0.15 10.86 -12.31
CA ASP A 119 -0.31 11.98 -13.15
C ASP A 119 0.26 11.83 -14.56
N LYS A 120 -0.62 11.55 -15.52
CA LYS A 120 -0.28 11.38 -16.94
C LYS A 120 0.26 12.66 -17.59
N ASN A 121 0.06 13.83 -16.99
CA ASN A 121 0.59 15.10 -17.47
C ASN A 121 2.07 15.29 -17.11
N VAL A 122 2.57 14.56 -16.12
CA VAL A 122 3.97 14.62 -15.69
C VAL A 122 4.85 13.88 -16.70
N LYS A 123 5.71 14.62 -17.41
CA LYS A 123 6.60 14.07 -18.44
C LYS A 123 7.96 13.65 -17.91
N SER A 124 8.37 14.17 -16.76
CA SER A 124 9.63 13.80 -16.11
C SER A 124 9.52 13.91 -14.59
N ILE A 125 10.30 13.12 -13.90
CA ILE A 125 10.39 13.11 -12.43
C ILE A 125 11.84 13.14 -11.99
N SER A 126 12.07 13.65 -10.78
CA SER A 126 13.39 13.63 -10.14
C SER A 126 13.50 12.49 -9.14
N ILE A 127 14.51 11.63 -9.29
CA ILE A 127 14.86 10.59 -8.31
C ILE A 127 16.34 10.77 -7.96
N ASP A 128 16.65 11.01 -6.68
CA ASP A 128 18.00 11.25 -6.19
C ASP A 128 18.74 12.33 -6.99
N ASN A 129 18.10 13.49 -7.16
CA ASN A 129 18.59 14.67 -7.90
C ASN A 129 18.89 14.43 -9.40
N LYS A 130 18.45 13.31 -9.96
CA LYS A 130 18.55 13.02 -11.38
C LYS A 130 17.18 13.00 -12.03
N GLN A 131 17.04 13.64 -13.20
CA GLN A 131 15.81 13.67 -13.97
C GLN A 131 15.65 12.40 -14.82
N TYR A 132 14.43 11.87 -14.83
CA TYR A 132 14.02 10.71 -15.61
C TYR A 132 12.77 11.05 -16.43
N THR A 133 12.82 10.86 -17.74
CA THR A 133 11.66 11.00 -18.61
C THR A 133 10.69 9.85 -18.37
N CYS A 134 9.40 10.17 -18.11
CA CYS A 134 8.36 9.17 -17.89
C CYS A 134 7.93 8.56 -19.24
N ARG A 135 8.34 7.32 -19.49
CA ARG A 135 7.96 6.52 -20.67
C ARG A 135 7.19 5.26 -20.31
N CYS A 136 7.30 4.79 -19.05
CA CYS A 136 6.59 3.61 -18.59
C CYS A 136 5.07 3.82 -18.53
N ALA A 137 4.31 2.73 -18.64
CA ALA A 137 2.89 2.75 -18.30
C ALA A 137 2.71 2.84 -16.78
N SER A 138 1.67 3.54 -16.31
CA SER A 138 1.30 3.59 -14.91
C SER A 138 -0.19 3.32 -14.71
N PHE A 139 -0.51 2.44 -13.75
CA PHE A 139 -1.87 2.07 -13.39
C PHE A 139 -2.07 2.13 -11.88
N SER A 140 -3.31 2.27 -11.45
CA SER A 140 -3.68 2.26 -10.02
C SER A 140 -4.83 1.32 -9.77
N LEU A 141 -4.67 0.43 -8.81
CA LEU A 141 -5.74 -0.38 -8.23
C LEU A 141 -6.22 0.30 -6.95
N LYS A 142 -7.51 0.62 -6.87
CA LYS A 142 -8.10 1.28 -5.69
C LYS A 142 -8.67 0.29 -4.67
N SER A 143 -8.83 -0.96 -5.06
CA SER A 143 -9.49 -2.01 -4.27
C SER A 143 -8.61 -2.68 -3.21
N LEU A 144 -7.29 -2.42 -3.20
CA LEU A 144 -6.33 -3.08 -2.32
C LEU A 144 -5.90 -2.20 -1.14
N SER A 145 -6.80 -1.36 -0.64
CA SER A 145 -6.53 -0.56 0.56
C SER A 145 -6.59 -1.42 1.82
N GLY A 146 -5.56 -1.37 2.66
CA GLY A 146 -5.59 -1.94 4.01
C GLY A 146 -6.36 -1.08 5.02
N HIS A 147 -6.87 0.07 4.61
CA HIS A 147 -7.69 0.94 5.47
C HIS A 147 -9.14 0.46 5.48
N ALA A 148 -9.76 0.46 6.66
CA ALA A 148 -11.16 0.18 6.80
C ALA A 148 -12.00 1.19 5.98
N PRO A 149 -13.04 0.75 5.24
CA PRO A 149 -13.93 1.65 4.53
C PRO A 149 -14.73 2.51 5.51
N PHE A 150 -15.22 3.65 5.01
CA PHE A 150 -15.91 4.65 5.83
C PHE A 150 -17.08 4.08 6.64
N CYS A 151 -17.88 3.19 6.06
CA CYS A 151 -19.00 2.54 6.75
C CYS A 151 -18.52 1.72 7.96
N GLN A 152 -17.46 0.93 7.80
CA GLN A 152 -16.92 0.14 8.91
C GLN A 152 -16.34 1.03 10.03
N LEU A 153 -15.67 2.14 9.68
CA LEU A 153 -15.19 3.10 10.67
C LEU A 153 -16.37 3.73 11.44
N LEU A 154 -17.43 4.08 10.73
CA LEU A 154 -18.64 4.67 11.33
C LEU A 154 -19.31 3.68 12.28
N ASP A 155 -19.53 2.44 11.84
CA ASP A 155 -20.14 1.39 12.65
C ASP A 155 -19.31 1.06 13.88
N TYR A 156 -18.01 0.88 13.70
CA TYR A 156 -17.08 0.58 14.79
C TYR A 156 -17.07 1.69 15.83
N TYR A 157 -16.82 2.95 15.43
CA TYR A 157 -16.73 4.04 16.39
C TYR A 157 -18.06 4.39 17.03
N SER A 158 -19.19 4.23 16.33
CA SER A 158 -20.49 4.45 16.92
C SER A 158 -20.92 3.33 17.89
N SER A 159 -20.30 2.14 17.82
CA SER A 159 -20.56 1.03 18.75
C SER A 159 -19.81 1.20 20.08
N ILE A 160 -18.67 1.86 20.10
CA ILE A 160 -17.82 2.00 21.29
C ILE A 160 -18.57 2.79 22.38
N ASN A 161 -18.45 2.32 23.63
CA ASN A 161 -18.95 3.04 24.79
C ASN A 161 -17.83 3.89 25.40
N THR A 162 -17.84 5.18 25.09
CA THR A 162 -16.83 6.14 25.54
C THR A 162 -17.42 7.54 25.61
N ASN A 163 -16.85 8.39 26.45
CA ASN A 163 -17.25 9.80 26.54
C ASN A 163 -16.61 10.67 25.43
N ARG A 164 -15.51 10.21 24.83
CA ARG A 164 -14.78 10.98 23.84
C ARG A 164 -14.20 10.09 22.74
N ILE A 165 -14.28 10.55 21.50
CA ILE A 165 -13.58 9.99 20.34
C ILE A 165 -12.73 11.09 19.74
N VAL A 166 -11.42 10.86 19.61
CA VAL A 166 -10.46 11.81 19.02
C VAL A 166 -10.05 11.32 17.65
N LEU A 167 -10.37 12.08 16.61
CA LEU A 167 -9.99 11.80 15.23
C LEU A 167 -8.59 12.37 14.97
N HIS A 168 -7.65 11.48 14.75
CA HIS A 168 -6.27 11.79 14.39
C HIS A 168 -5.90 11.05 13.11
N HIS A 169 -4.95 11.59 12.33
CA HIS A 169 -4.56 11.06 11.03
C HIS A 169 -5.67 11.18 9.95
N GLY A 170 -5.26 11.53 8.72
CA GLY A 170 -6.16 11.78 7.59
C GLY A 170 -6.23 13.26 7.19
N SER A 171 -6.77 13.51 6.00
CA SER A 171 -6.98 14.89 5.53
C SER A 171 -8.03 15.62 6.38
N GLU A 172 -7.95 16.96 6.45
CA GLU A 172 -8.93 17.77 7.18
C GLU A 172 -10.35 17.48 6.71
N LYS A 173 -10.56 17.41 5.38
CA LYS A 173 -11.86 17.08 4.80
C LYS A 173 -12.37 15.72 5.28
N ALA A 174 -11.51 14.68 5.29
CA ALA A 174 -11.91 13.35 5.74
C ALA A 174 -12.28 13.34 7.23
N LYS A 175 -11.49 14.01 8.07
CA LYS A 175 -11.77 14.13 9.51
C LYS A 175 -13.07 14.87 9.78
N LEU A 176 -13.34 15.97 9.07
CA LEU A 176 -14.58 16.73 9.19
C LEU A 176 -15.79 15.88 8.78
N THR A 177 -15.75 15.25 7.62
CA THR A 177 -16.83 14.37 7.16
C THR A 177 -17.11 13.22 8.13
N LEU A 178 -16.04 12.57 8.66
CA LEU A 178 -16.22 11.49 9.63
C LEU A 178 -16.81 12.03 10.94
N LYS A 179 -16.35 13.18 11.43
CA LYS A 179 -16.88 13.82 12.64
C LYS A 179 -18.39 14.10 12.50
N GLU A 180 -18.81 14.73 11.42
CA GLU A 180 -20.23 15.07 11.18
C GLU A 180 -21.12 13.82 11.17
N LYS A 181 -20.73 12.81 10.38
CA LYS A 181 -21.50 11.57 10.27
C LYS A 181 -21.51 10.77 11.57
N LEU A 182 -20.36 10.68 12.25
CA LEU A 182 -20.25 9.96 13.52
C LEU A 182 -21.06 10.65 14.63
N THR A 183 -21.06 11.98 14.71
CA THR A 183 -21.88 12.73 15.65
C THR A 183 -23.37 12.44 15.43
N SER A 184 -23.83 12.51 14.17
CA SER A 184 -25.20 12.17 13.81
C SER A 184 -25.61 10.73 14.18
N GLU A 185 -24.72 9.75 13.96
CA GLU A 185 -24.99 8.35 14.33
C GLU A 185 -25.01 8.14 15.85
N LEU A 186 -24.14 8.82 16.58
CA LEU A 186 -24.15 8.76 18.05
C LEU A 186 -25.40 9.37 18.65
N GLU A 187 -25.90 10.50 18.11
CA GLU A 187 -27.18 11.13 18.51
C GLU A 187 -28.36 10.18 18.28
N LYS A 188 -28.43 9.51 17.11
CA LYS A 188 -29.48 8.51 16.83
C LYS A 188 -29.45 7.34 17.83
N LYS A 189 -28.27 6.98 18.31
CA LYS A 189 -28.08 5.93 19.33
C LYS A 189 -28.19 6.44 20.76
N CYS A 190 -28.64 7.67 20.97
CA CYS A 190 -28.77 8.32 22.28
C CYS A 190 -27.43 8.29 23.09
N LYS A 191 -26.29 8.39 22.43
CA LYS A 191 -24.98 8.44 23.08
C LYS A 191 -24.48 9.88 23.21
N SER A 192 -24.01 10.25 24.39
CA SER A 192 -23.43 11.57 24.69
C SER A 192 -21.92 11.69 24.36
N THR A 193 -21.40 10.82 23.53
CA THR A 193 -19.99 10.78 23.15
C THR A 193 -19.58 12.01 22.34
N ARG A 194 -18.56 12.72 22.80
CA ARG A 194 -18.02 13.91 22.11
C ARG A 194 -16.98 13.51 21.07
N VAL A 195 -17.18 13.92 19.81
CA VAL A 195 -16.21 13.69 18.71
C VAL A 195 -15.34 14.94 18.50
N ILE A 196 -14.03 14.79 18.61
CA ILE A 196 -13.02 15.86 18.57
C ILE A 196 -12.03 15.58 17.44
N ILE A 197 -11.66 16.59 16.66
CA ILE A 197 -10.54 16.50 15.72
C ILE A 197 -9.27 16.93 16.45
N ALA A 198 -8.24 16.07 16.45
CA ALA A 198 -6.95 16.42 17.02
C ALA A 198 -6.27 17.52 16.19
N ASN A 199 -5.72 18.50 16.88
CA ASN A 199 -4.81 19.51 16.35
C ASN A 199 -3.57 19.59 17.24
N SER A 200 -2.56 20.32 16.82
CA SER A 200 -1.27 20.43 17.53
C SER A 200 -1.38 21.06 18.94
N SER A 201 -2.48 21.72 19.24
CA SER A 201 -2.73 22.37 20.53
C SER A 201 -3.68 21.60 21.45
N LEU A 202 -4.20 20.45 21.00
CA LEU A 202 -5.18 19.68 21.78
C LEU A 202 -4.52 19.03 23.00
N LYS A 203 -4.83 19.55 24.18
CA LYS A 203 -4.51 18.89 25.45
C LYS A 203 -5.73 18.07 25.89
N ILE A 204 -5.53 16.79 26.10
CA ILE A 204 -6.58 15.89 26.63
C ILE A 204 -6.18 15.57 28.07
N SER A 205 -6.97 16.03 29.03
CA SER A 205 -6.91 15.48 30.40
C SER A 205 -7.61 14.13 30.41
N LEU A 206 -6.92 13.12 30.90
CA LEU A 206 -7.46 11.80 31.15
C LEU A 206 -8.42 11.82 32.33
#